data_cc6b776594e4870f1945ecb92bf2a0e9
#
_entry.id   cc6b776594e4870f1945ecb92bf2a0e9
#
_cell.length_a   1.000
_cell.length_b   1.000
_cell.length_c   1.000
_cell.angle_alpha   90.00
_cell.angle_beta   90.00
_cell.angle_gamma   90.00
#
_symmetry.space_group_name_H-M   'P 1'
#
loop_
_entity.id
_entity.type
_entity.pdbx_description
1 polymer ?
#
loop_
_entity_poly.entity_id
_entity_poly.type
_entity_poly.pdbx_seq_one_letter_code
_entity_poly.pdbx_strand_id
1 'polypeptide(L)'
;MTNHTYIYIMTEAKRVNPLISGEYGTPHDTAPFDKITLADYEEAILEGMKQEERAIDDIISNPEEPSFSNTILPPTDQLLNRATTIFFNLLSCCTSDEADQLAQKLSPLLTEHANKIMLNRKLFERIKYVKQHEKGLNAEEQKLLDDIFDGFQRGGACLSDEDKEKLTRM
;
A
#
# COMPACT_ATOMS: atom_id res chain seq x y z
N MET A 1 -0.30 -61.03 -8.58
CA MET A 1 0.76 -60.10 -8.22
C MET A 1 0.33 -58.72 -8.71
N THR A 2 -0.26 -57.95 -7.82
CA THR A 2 -0.87 -56.64 -8.16
C THR A 2 0.11 -55.56 -7.76
N ASN A 3 0.69 -54.92 -8.76
CA ASN A 3 1.66 -53.82 -8.59
C ASN A 3 0.87 -52.55 -8.23
N HIS A 4 0.89 -52.13 -6.97
CA HIS A 4 0.37 -50.87 -6.53
C HIS A 4 1.46 -49.80 -6.72
N THR A 5 1.39 -49.09 -7.82
CA THR A 5 2.21 -47.85 -8.04
C THR A 5 1.60 -46.75 -7.19
N TYR A 6 2.23 -46.47 -6.04
CA TYR A 6 1.93 -45.27 -5.26
C TYR A 6 2.46 -44.05 -6.01
N ILE A 7 1.56 -43.27 -6.62
CA ILE A 7 1.88 -41.93 -7.13
C ILE A 7 1.98 -41.03 -5.92
N TYR A 8 3.21 -40.73 -5.52
CA TYR A 8 3.50 -39.62 -4.61
C TYR A 8 3.22 -38.30 -5.37
N ILE A 9 2.06 -37.73 -5.13
CA ILE A 9 1.82 -36.33 -5.48
C ILE A 9 2.62 -35.50 -4.47
N MET A 10 3.86 -35.16 -4.83
CA MET A 10 4.59 -34.11 -4.15
C MET A 10 3.87 -32.81 -4.50
N THR A 11 3.00 -32.35 -3.61
CA THR A 11 2.58 -30.95 -3.62
C THR A 11 3.84 -30.14 -3.33
N GLU A 12 4.43 -29.52 -4.36
CA GLU A 12 5.46 -28.49 -4.16
C GLU A 12 4.86 -27.48 -3.18
N ALA A 13 5.49 -27.33 -2.02
CA ALA A 13 5.12 -26.29 -1.08
C ALA A 13 5.29 -24.97 -1.84
N LYS A 14 4.17 -24.26 -2.08
CA LYS A 14 4.18 -22.98 -2.80
C LYS A 14 5.19 -22.07 -2.09
N ARG A 15 6.24 -21.65 -2.81
CA ARG A 15 7.25 -20.74 -2.29
C ARG A 15 6.56 -19.49 -1.72
N VAL A 16 6.83 -19.17 -0.48
CA VAL A 16 6.30 -17.98 0.17
C VAL A 16 7.12 -16.77 -0.29
N ASN A 17 6.43 -15.75 -0.78
CA ASN A 17 7.07 -14.49 -1.14
C ASN A 17 7.63 -13.81 0.12
N PRO A 18 8.96 -13.58 0.21
CA PRO A 18 9.57 -13.00 1.40
C PRO A 18 9.04 -11.60 1.74
N LEU A 19 8.69 -10.79 0.74
CA LEU A 19 8.16 -9.44 0.94
C LEU A 19 6.78 -9.46 1.61
N ILE A 20 5.94 -10.47 1.27
CA ILE A 20 4.59 -10.61 1.84
C ILE A 20 4.67 -11.17 3.27
N SER A 21 5.56 -12.11 3.54
CA SER A 21 5.72 -12.67 4.90
C SER A 21 6.12 -11.61 5.93
N GLY A 22 6.94 -10.65 5.54
CA GLY A 22 7.35 -9.52 6.37
C GLY A 22 8.36 -9.84 7.47
N GLU A 23 8.62 -11.12 7.72
CA GLU A 23 9.65 -11.62 8.64
C GLU A 23 10.74 -12.30 7.82
N TYR A 24 11.92 -11.74 7.83
CA TYR A 24 13.01 -12.23 6.97
C TYR A 24 13.91 -13.26 7.67
N GLY A 25 13.99 -13.21 8.99
CA GLY A 25 14.88 -14.08 9.79
C GLY A 25 16.36 -13.85 9.50
N THR A 26 16.71 -12.72 8.93
CA THR A 26 18.07 -12.28 8.63
C THR A 26 18.62 -11.42 9.77
N PRO A 27 19.94 -11.20 9.88
CA PRO A 27 20.48 -10.25 10.84
C PRO A 27 19.85 -8.86 10.65
N HIS A 28 19.35 -8.27 11.73
CA HIS A 28 18.65 -6.97 11.75
C HIS A 28 17.37 -6.92 10.90
N ASP A 29 16.80 -8.08 10.59
CA ASP A 29 15.61 -8.23 9.74
C ASP A 29 15.74 -7.52 8.37
N THR A 30 16.94 -7.54 7.80
CA THR A 30 17.23 -6.97 6.49
C THR A 30 16.60 -7.81 5.38
N ALA A 31 16.11 -7.18 4.31
CA ALA A 31 15.50 -7.89 3.19
C ALA A 31 16.50 -8.90 2.57
N PRO A 32 16.10 -10.17 2.36
CA PRO A 32 16.95 -11.20 1.79
C PRO A 32 17.04 -11.05 0.27
N PHE A 33 17.80 -10.08 -0.22
CA PHE A 33 17.89 -9.74 -1.65
C PHE A 33 18.28 -10.91 -2.54
N ASP A 34 19.05 -11.88 -2.02
CA ASP A 34 19.44 -13.12 -2.69
C ASP A 34 18.25 -14.08 -2.94
N LYS A 35 17.14 -13.88 -2.24
CA LYS A 35 15.94 -14.73 -2.30
C LYS A 35 14.73 -14.02 -2.94
N ILE A 36 14.82 -12.72 -3.18
CA ILE A 36 13.73 -11.93 -3.75
C ILE A 36 13.91 -11.86 -5.27
N THR A 37 12.87 -12.19 -6.02
CA THR A 37 12.82 -12.10 -7.48
C THR A 37 11.99 -10.90 -7.94
N LEU A 38 12.10 -10.50 -9.21
CA LEU A 38 11.26 -9.43 -9.77
C LEU A 38 9.76 -9.76 -9.69
N ALA A 39 9.39 -11.04 -9.84
CA ALA A 39 8.01 -11.50 -9.66
C ALA A 39 7.51 -11.32 -8.22
N ASP A 40 8.38 -11.44 -7.21
CA ASP A 40 8.02 -11.19 -5.82
C ASP A 40 7.69 -9.72 -5.57
N TYR A 41 8.44 -8.79 -6.21
CA TYR A 41 8.12 -7.35 -6.11
C TYR A 41 6.76 -7.04 -6.73
N GLU A 42 6.49 -7.57 -7.92
CA GLU A 42 5.20 -7.37 -8.58
C GLU A 42 4.05 -7.90 -7.72
N GLU A 43 4.15 -9.15 -7.25
CA GLU A 43 3.13 -9.78 -6.41
C GLU A 43 2.90 -8.99 -5.11
N ALA A 44 3.99 -8.59 -4.41
CA ALA A 44 3.90 -7.87 -3.16
C ALA A 44 3.32 -6.46 -3.31
N ILE A 45 3.68 -5.74 -4.38
CA ILE A 45 3.13 -4.41 -4.66
C ILE A 45 1.64 -4.49 -4.97
N LEU A 46 1.22 -5.42 -5.84
CA LEU A 46 -0.19 -5.61 -6.18
C LEU A 46 -1.03 -6.07 -4.97
N GLU A 47 -0.49 -6.95 -4.13
CA GLU A 47 -1.17 -7.35 -2.90
C GLU A 47 -1.20 -6.22 -1.87
N GLY A 48 -0.12 -5.42 -1.78
CA GLY A 48 -0.06 -4.24 -0.92
C GLY A 48 -1.13 -3.21 -1.25
N MET A 49 -1.35 -2.92 -2.54
CA MET A 49 -2.46 -2.05 -2.98
C MET A 49 -3.82 -2.57 -2.53
N LYS A 50 -4.07 -3.88 -2.65
CA LYS A 50 -5.34 -4.48 -2.20
C LYS A 50 -5.51 -4.41 -0.69
N GLN A 51 -4.43 -4.58 0.08
CA GLN A 51 -4.47 -4.48 1.53
C GLN A 51 -4.76 -3.05 1.97
N GLU A 52 -4.14 -2.07 1.31
CA GLU A 52 -4.41 -0.66 1.58
C GLU A 52 -5.86 -0.28 1.24
N GLU A 53 -6.39 -0.73 0.10
CA GLU A 53 -7.80 -0.51 -0.24
C GLU A 53 -8.75 -1.07 0.82
N ARG A 54 -8.52 -2.29 1.29
CA ARG A 54 -9.32 -2.91 2.36
C ARG A 54 -9.24 -2.12 3.66
N ALA A 55 -8.03 -1.72 4.06
CA ALA A 55 -7.84 -0.93 5.28
C ALA A 55 -8.55 0.44 5.20
N ILE A 56 -8.54 1.08 4.04
CA ILE A 56 -9.28 2.32 3.80
C ILE A 56 -10.80 2.07 3.84
N ASP A 57 -11.27 0.99 3.24
CA ASP A 57 -12.69 0.61 3.29
C ASP A 57 -13.15 0.34 4.74
N ASP A 58 -12.31 -0.30 5.57
CA ASP A 58 -12.56 -0.52 7.00
C ASP A 58 -12.65 0.82 7.76
N ILE A 59 -11.74 1.77 7.48
CA ILE A 59 -11.81 3.12 8.05
C ILE A 59 -13.12 3.81 7.66
N ILE A 60 -13.48 3.78 6.39
CA ILE A 60 -14.68 4.47 5.86
C ILE A 60 -15.97 3.85 6.40
N SER A 61 -16.00 2.53 6.57
CA SER A 61 -17.17 1.79 7.05
C SER A 61 -17.29 1.73 8.57
N ASN A 62 -16.27 2.21 9.32
CA ASN A 62 -16.31 2.22 10.78
C ASN A 62 -17.49 3.07 11.29
N PRO A 63 -18.46 2.48 12.04
CA PRO A 63 -19.63 3.19 12.53
C PRO A 63 -19.33 4.18 13.66
N GLU A 64 -18.14 4.09 14.26
CA GLU A 64 -17.73 5.00 15.32
C GLU A 64 -17.49 6.41 14.80
N GLU A 65 -17.64 7.38 15.67
CA GLU A 65 -17.31 8.78 15.38
C GLU A 65 -15.83 8.88 14.96
N PRO A 66 -15.51 9.62 13.87
CA PRO A 66 -14.13 9.77 13.44
C PRO A 66 -13.26 10.40 14.51
N SER A 67 -12.13 9.76 14.81
CA SER A 67 -11.12 10.21 15.76
C SER A 67 -9.73 10.06 15.15
N PHE A 68 -8.73 10.68 15.75
CA PHE A 68 -7.34 10.52 15.34
C PHE A 68 -6.92 9.04 15.36
N SER A 69 -7.31 8.30 16.38
CA SER A 69 -6.95 6.90 16.58
C SER A 69 -7.59 5.95 15.57
N ASN A 70 -8.84 6.19 15.13
CA ASN A 70 -9.56 5.29 14.21
C ASN A 70 -9.57 5.75 12.74
N THR A 71 -9.00 6.92 12.43
CA THR A 71 -9.01 7.49 11.08
C THR A 71 -7.61 7.81 10.56
N ILE A 72 -6.70 8.30 11.42
CA ILE A 72 -5.36 8.75 11.03
C ILE A 72 -4.29 7.72 11.35
N LEU A 73 -4.34 7.10 12.54
CA LEU A 73 -3.32 6.14 12.99
C LEU A 73 -3.38 4.74 12.37
N PRO A 74 -4.54 4.20 11.88
CA PRO A 74 -4.52 2.86 11.34
C PRO A 74 -3.52 2.73 10.19
N PRO A 75 -2.60 1.76 10.25
CA PRO A 75 -1.64 1.55 9.19
C PRO A 75 -2.36 0.96 7.96
N THR A 76 -2.32 1.67 6.84
CA THR A 76 -3.00 1.25 5.62
C THR A 76 -2.05 0.65 4.59
N ASP A 77 -0.81 1.11 4.52
CA ASP A 77 0.12 0.91 3.40
C ASP A 77 1.39 0.09 3.74
N GLN A 78 1.43 -0.62 4.87
CA GLN A 78 2.66 -1.24 5.37
C GLN A 78 3.36 -2.15 4.35
N LEU A 79 2.63 -3.06 3.70
CA LEU A 79 3.20 -3.95 2.69
C LEU A 79 3.57 -3.17 1.42
N LEU A 80 2.70 -2.27 0.96
CA LEU A 80 2.91 -1.47 -0.24
C LEU A 80 4.15 -0.60 -0.09
N ASN A 81 4.25 0.16 1.01
CA ASN A 81 5.38 1.03 1.30
C ASN A 81 6.70 0.24 1.41
N ARG A 82 6.68 -0.89 2.12
CA ARG A 82 7.86 -1.75 2.23
C ARG A 82 8.32 -2.27 0.86
N ALA A 83 7.41 -2.85 0.08
CA ALA A 83 7.74 -3.46 -1.21
C ALA A 83 8.21 -2.41 -2.23
N THR A 84 7.55 -1.27 -2.32
CA THR A 84 7.93 -0.17 -3.21
C THR A 84 9.26 0.46 -2.80
N THR A 85 9.48 0.70 -1.51
CA THR A 85 10.75 1.26 -1.00
C THR A 85 11.92 0.35 -1.36
N ILE A 86 11.81 -0.96 -1.10
CA ILE A 86 12.88 -1.92 -1.42
C ILE A 86 13.11 -1.97 -2.92
N PHE A 87 12.05 -2.08 -3.73
CA PHE A 87 12.14 -2.18 -5.19
C PHE A 87 12.80 -0.97 -5.82
N PHE A 88 12.32 0.24 -5.54
CA PHE A 88 12.85 1.46 -6.15
C PHE A 88 14.25 1.83 -5.64
N ASN A 89 14.61 1.46 -4.40
CA ASN A 89 15.99 1.58 -3.94
C ASN A 89 16.90 0.63 -4.72
N LEU A 90 16.51 -0.64 -4.89
CA LEU A 90 17.28 -1.60 -5.68
C LEU A 90 17.43 -1.14 -7.13
N LEU A 91 16.36 -0.65 -7.75
CA LEU A 91 16.34 -0.10 -9.10
C LEU A 91 17.35 1.05 -9.26
N SER A 92 17.50 1.89 -8.24
CA SER A 92 18.42 3.03 -8.27
C SER A 92 19.90 2.64 -8.23
N CYS A 93 20.25 1.49 -7.66
CA CYS A 93 21.65 1.07 -7.49
C CYS A 93 22.04 -0.17 -8.30
N CYS A 94 21.10 -1.03 -8.66
CA CYS A 94 21.33 -2.31 -9.35
C CYS A 94 20.22 -2.58 -10.36
N THR A 95 20.10 -1.70 -11.37
CA THR A 95 19.06 -1.88 -12.41
C THR A 95 19.42 -2.95 -13.43
N SER A 96 18.40 -3.49 -14.10
CA SER A 96 18.48 -4.32 -15.30
C SER A 96 17.33 -3.95 -16.23
N ASP A 97 17.41 -4.35 -17.50
CA ASP A 97 16.35 -4.09 -18.47
C ASP A 97 15.00 -4.65 -17.99
N GLU A 98 14.99 -5.83 -17.36
CA GLU A 98 13.79 -6.44 -16.80
C GLU A 98 13.23 -5.65 -15.60
N ALA A 99 14.10 -5.13 -14.74
CA ALA A 99 13.69 -4.31 -13.61
C ALA A 99 13.11 -2.97 -14.09
N ASP A 100 13.71 -2.35 -15.10
CA ASP A 100 13.19 -1.13 -15.72
C ASP A 100 11.82 -1.35 -16.38
N GLN A 101 11.63 -2.48 -17.07
CA GLN A 101 10.33 -2.84 -17.65
C GLN A 101 9.27 -3.04 -16.55
N LEU A 102 9.63 -3.68 -15.44
CA LEU A 102 8.72 -3.84 -14.31
C LEU A 102 8.37 -2.49 -13.69
N ALA A 103 9.34 -1.59 -13.52
CA ALA A 103 9.08 -0.24 -13.03
C ALA A 103 8.13 0.54 -13.94
N GLN A 104 8.33 0.46 -15.26
CA GLN A 104 7.44 1.07 -16.26
C GLN A 104 6.02 0.52 -16.19
N LYS A 105 5.86 -0.78 -15.90
CA LYS A 105 4.56 -1.42 -15.70
C LYS A 105 3.88 -0.99 -14.40
N LEU A 106 4.63 -0.92 -13.30
CA LEU A 106 4.08 -0.65 -11.97
C LEU A 106 3.79 0.83 -11.71
N SER A 107 4.61 1.75 -12.27
CA SER A 107 4.47 3.19 -12.01
C SER A 107 3.08 3.75 -12.32
N PRO A 108 2.45 3.47 -13.48
CA PRO A 108 1.09 3.94 -13.74
C PRO A 108 0.06 3.35 -12.78
N LEU A 109 0.20 2.07 -12.38
CA LEU A 109 -0.71 1.42 -11.42
C LEU A 109 -0.61 2.06 -10.03
N LEU A 110 0.61 2.35 -9.58
CA LEU A 110 0.86 3.06 -8.31
C LEU A 110 0.28 4.47 -8.34
N THR A 111 0.43 5.18 -9.46
CA THR A 111 -0.13 6.52 -9.62
C THR A 111 -1.66 6.50 -9.60
N GLU A 112 -2.28 5.58 -10.32
CA GLU A 112 -3.74 5.41 -10.34
C GLU A 112 -4.27 5.07 -8.94
N HIS A 113 -3.60 4.15 -8.24
CA HIS A 113 -3.92 3.76 -6.87
C HIS A 113 -3.84 4.96 -5.91
N ALA A 114 -2.74 5.72 -5.94
CA ALA A 114 -2.59 6.91 -5.11
C ALA A 114 -3.67 7.96 -5.42
N ASN A 115 -3.98 8.20 -6.69
CA ASN A 115 -5.04 9.11 -7.10
C ASN A 115 -6.41 8.66 -6.60
N LYS A 116 -6.72 7.36 -6.67
CA LYS A 116 -7.99 6.79 -6.16
C LYS A 116 -8.16 7.08 -4.66
N ILE A 117 -7.09 6.97 -3.88
CA ILE A 117 -7.11 7.26 -2.45
C ILE A 117 -7.26 8.76 -2.21
N MET A 118 -6.44 9.61 -2.85
CA MET A 118 -6.46 11.06 -2.67
C MET A 118 -7.79 11.69 -3.10
N LEU A 119 -8.49 11.10 -4.07
CA LEU A 119 -9.80 11.57 -4.52
C LEU A 119 -10.97 10.96 -3.74
N ASN A 120 -10.69 10.09 -2.74
CA ASN A 120 -11.73 9.43 -1.96
C ASN A 120 -12.43 10.42 -1.01
N ARG A 121 -13.64 10.84 -1.41
CA ARG A 121 -14.42 11.82 -0.68
C ARG A 121 -14.82 11.34 0.73
N LYS A 122 -15.18 10.05 0.88
CA LYS A 122 -15.62 9.53 2.18
C LYS A 122 -14.48 9.53 3.20
N LEU A 123 -13.29 9.12 2.76
CA LEU A 123 -12.10 9.18 3.60
C LEU A 123 -11.77 10.63 3.98
N PHE A 124 -11.80 11.54 3.01
CA PHE A 124 -11.56 12.96 3.25
C PHE A 124 -12.55 13.58 4.25
N GLU A 125 -13.84 13.25 4.18
CA GLU A 125 -14.82 13.77 5.14
C GLU A 125 -14.53 13.28 6.57
N ARG A 126 -14.05 12.05 6.76
CA ARG A 126 -13.60 11.55 8.07
C ARG A 126 -12.36 12.32 8.57
N ILE A 127 -11.36 12.51 7.71
CA ILE A 127 -10.15 13.29 8.04
C ILE A 127 -10.53 14.73 8.41
N LYS A 128 -11.41 15.35 7.65
CA LYS A 128 -11.91 16.70 7.91
C LYS A 128 -12.65 16.79 9.24
N TYR A 129 -13.45 15.77 9.57
CA TYR A 129 -14.14 15.71 10.86
C TYR A 129 -13.14 15.69 12.02
N VAL A 130 -12.12 14.81 11.95
CA VAL A 130 -11.04 14.75 12.94
C VAL A 130 -10.35 16.11 13.07
N LYS A 131 -9.98 16.74 11.96
CA LYS A 131 -9.34 18.06 11.94
C LYS A 131 -10.13 19.15 12.66
N GLN A 132 -11.47 19.06 12.62
CA GLN A 132 -12.37 20.07 13.19
C GLN A 132 -12.74 19.82 14.66
N HIS A 133 -12.76 18.56 15.09
CA HIS A 133 -13.35 18.17 16.38
C HIS A 133 -12.33 17.58 17.36
N GLU A 134 -11.25 16.96 16.89
CA GLU A 134 -10.23 16.39 17.77
C GLU A 134 -9.50 17.48 18.55
N LYS A 135 -9.27 17.21 19.83
CA LYS A 135 -8.59 18.13 20.76
C LYS A 135 -7.58 17.38 21.60
N GLY A 136 -6.52 18.07 22.00
CA GLY A 136 -5.54 17.51 22.92
C GLY A 136 -4.45 16.67 22.23
N LEU A 137 -4.36 16.72 20.91
CA LEU A 137 -3.26 16.13 20.16
C LEU A 137 -1.92 16.77 20.57
N ASN A 138 -0.88 15.97 20.66
CA ASN A 138 0.47 16.50 20.81
C ASN A 138 0.96 17.15 19.52
N ALA A 139 2.15 17.77 19.53
CA ALA A 139 2.66 18.52 18.39
C ALA A 139 2.92 17.63 17.15
N GLU A 140 3.35 16.38 17.33
CA GLU A 140 3.60 15.43 16.25
C GLU A 140 2.28 14.94 15.64
N GLU A 141 1.33 14.57 16.46
CA GLU A 141 -0.01 14.15 16.03
C GLU A 141 -0.73 15.27 15.28
N GLN A 142 -0.66 16.50 15.79
CA GLN A 142 -1.23 17.64 15.10
C GLN A 142 -0.57 17.89 13.75
N LYS A 143 0.76 17.81 13.70
CA LYS A 143 1.49 17.97 12.45
C LYS A 143 1.14 16.90 11.42
N LEU A 144 1.03 15.63 11.86
CA LEU A 144 0.63 14.52 10.99
C LEU A 144 -0.78 14.74 10.42
N LEU A 145 -1.73 15.14 11.27
CA LEU A 145 -3.09 15.44 10.84
C LEU A 145 -3.14 16.59 9.84
N ASP A 146 -2.34 17.65 10.08
CA ASP A 146 -2.26 18.80 9.20
C ASP A 146 -1.69 18.42 7.83
N ASP A 147 -0.61 17.64 7.81
CA ASP A 147 0.03 17.20 6.57
C ASP A 147 -0.88 16.28 5.73
N ILE A 148 -1.59 15.35 6.39
CA ILE A 148 -2.55 14.48 5.72
C ILE A 148 -3.71 15.30 5.15
N PHE A 149 -4.31 16.18 5.95
CA PHE A 149 -5.42 17.04 5.51
C PHE A 149 -5.03 17.91 4.32
N ASP A 150 -3.89 18.58 4.40
CA ASP A 150 -3.35 19.43 3.33
C ASP A 150 -3.01 18.62 2.08
N GLY A 151 -2.52 17.39 2.24
CA GLY A 151 -2.27 16.44 1.15
C GLY A 151 -3.54 16.13 0.36
N PHE A 152 -4.61 15.75 1.05
CA PHE A 152 -5.91 15.48 0.44
C PHE A 152 -6.51 16.74 -0.23
N GLN A 153 -6.37 17.90 0.40
CA GLN A 153 -6.85 19.16 -0.16
C GLN A 153 -6.15 19.51 -1.47
N ARG A 154 -4.83 19.41 -1.51
CA ARG A 154 -4.01 19.64 -2.72
C ARG A 154 -4.23 18.56 -3.78
N GLY A 155 -4.45 17.31 -3.36
CA GLY A 155 -4.77 16.19 -4.24
C GLY A 155 -6.15 16.26 -4.91
N GLY A 156 -6.96 17.26 -4.57
CA GLY A 156 -8.24 17.49 -5.23
C GLY A 156 -9.44 16.82 -4.56
N ALA A 157 -9.32 16.36 -3.30
CA ALA A 157 -10.44 15.77 -2.57
C ALA A 157 -11.66 16.69 -2.46
N CYS A 158 -11.42 18.01 -2.44
CA CYS A 158 -12.46 19.05 -2.37
C CYS A 158 -13.12 19.37 -3.72
N LEU A 159 -12.62 18.87 -4.84
CA LEU A 159 -13.14 19.17 -6.17
C LEU A 159 -14.51 18.56 -6.37
N SER A 160 -15.29 19.16 -7.29
CA SER A 160 -16.53 18.55 -7.80
C SER A 160 -16.23 17.26 -8.54
N ASP A 161 -17.21 16.36 -8.65
CA ASP A 161 -17.01 15.10 -9.37
C ASP A 161 -16.63 15.32 -10.84
N GLU A 162 -17.15 16.39 -11.47
CA GLU A 162 -16.80 16.81 -12.84
C GLU A 162 -15.32 17.24 -12.95
N ASP A 163 -14.81 17.98 -11.96
CA ASP A 163 -13.42 18.46 -11.96
C ASP A 163 -12.45 17.32 -11.59
N LYS A 164 -12.87 16.38 -10.76
CA LYS A 164 -12.09 15.13 -10.48
C LYS A 164 -11.91 14.29 -11.74
N GLU A 165 -12.97 14.13 -12.55
CA GLU A 165 -12.86 13.43 -13.84
C GLU A 165 -11.92 14.12 -14.81
N LYS A 166 -11.90 15.46 -14.85
CA LYS A 166 -10.96 16.21 -15.67
C LYS A 166 -9.52 16.00 -15.17
N LEU A 167 -9.30 16.03 -13.85
CA LEU A 167 -7.97 15.83 -13.25
C LEU A 167 -7.43 14.43 -13.54
N THR A 168 -8.27 13.40 -13.49
CA THR A 168 -7.87 12.00 -13.75
C THR A 168 -7.50 11.74 -15.22
N ARG A 169 -8.00 12.57 -16.16
CA ARG A 169 -7.73 12.44 -17.61
C ARG A 169 -6.46 13.19 -18.07
N MET A 170 -5.86 13.99 -17.21
CA MET A 170 -4.62 14.74 -17.49
C MET A 170 -3.39 13.91 -17.16
#